data_1829959454f277dce55a150c805a1191
#
_entry.id   1829959454f277dce55a150c805a1191
#
_cell.length_a   1.000
_cell.length_b   1.000
_cell.length_c   1.000
_cell.angle_alpha   90.00
_cell.angle_beta   90.00
_cell.angle_gamma   90.00
#
_symmetry.space_group_name_H-M   'P 1'
#
loop_
_entity.id
_entity.type
_entity.pdbx_description
1 polymer ?
#
loop_
_entity_poly.entity_id
_entity_poly.type
_entity_poly.pdbx_seq_one_letter_code
_entity_poly.pdbx_strand_id
1 'polypeptide(L)'
;IVGGATDYDRHVNYDGGNPLVKVKKQFAAVDRYLQKDVGTSPFYSEIKFGRLALEHQQEHQASYARCELALPSSQQVTKPTDQRLREYAAGAEDMALEALYFHYGRYLLKASSQPGTMPANLQGIWNNHMAAPWNADYHININMQMNYWPAEVANLSEFHLPMVDFVEKLAERGAETAKKLYGAGGWVAHHTSDAWHFTVPSGNTVWG
;
A
#
# COMPACT_ATOMS: atom_id res chain seq x y z
N ILE A 1 0.76 -0.85 -19.92
CA ILE A 1 1.55 -1.39 -18.80
C ILE A 1 2.63 -0.39 -18.47
N VAL A 2 2.75 -0.04 -17.19
CA VAL A 2 3.80 0.84 -16.68
C VAL A 2 4.69 0.02 -15.75
N GLY A 3 6.00 0.08 -15.96
CA GLY A 3 6.98 -0.53 -15.09
C GLY A 3 7.84 0.53 -14.41
N GLY A 4 8.26 0.26 -13.18
CA GLY A 4 9.14 1.14 -12.44
C GLY A 4 10.12 0.34 -11.58
N ALA A 5 11.30 0.88 -11.40
CA ALA A 5 12.30 0.33 -10.48
C ALA A 5 13.27 1.43 -10.04
N THR A 6 13.93 1.18 -8.93
CA THR A 6 15.03 2.00 -8.42
C THR A 6 16.26 1.12 -8.16
N ASP A 7 17.39 1.71 -7.88
CA ASP A 7 18.57 1.02 -7.38
C ASP A 7 18.48 0.65 -5.89
N TYR A 8 17.42 1.11 -5.21
CA TYR A 8 17.16 0.76 -3.82
C TYR A 8 16.85 -0.72 -3.65
N ASP A 9 17.50 -1.34 -2.68
CA ASP A 9 17.17 -2.67 -2.18
C ASP A 9 17.05 -2.60 -0.65
N ARG A 10 15.87 -2.94 -0.13
CA ARG A 10 15.55 -2.88 1.30
C ARG A 10 16.41 -3.81 2.17
N HIS A 11 17.04 -4.81 1.58
CA HIS A 11 17.87 -5.78 2.30
C HIS A 11 19.34 -5.40 2.31
N VAL A 12 19.84 -4.75 1.26
CA VAL A 12 21.27 -4.42 1.06
C VAL A 12 21.54 -2.92 0.94
N ASN A 13 20.58 -2.10 1.26
CA ASN A 13 20.63 -0.63 1.20
C ASN A 13 20.91 -0.07 -0.18
N TYR A 14 21.45 0.43 -0.88
CA TYR A 14 21.59 1.07 -2.18
C TYR A 14 21.99 0.16 -3.35
N ASP A 15 22.41 -1.07 -3.12
CA ASP A 15 22.92 -1.91 -4.20
C ASP A 15 21.86 -2.90 -4.71
N GLY A 16 20.71 -2.37 -5.08
CA GLY A 16 19.64 -3.14 -5.73
C GLY A 16 19.85 -3.39 -7.23
N GLY A 17 21.00 -2.97 -7.78
CA GLY A 17 21.35 -3.11 -9.19
C GLY A 17 20.71 -2.06 -10.11
N ASN A 18 21.01 -2.11 -11.38
CA ASN A 18 20.60 -1.12 -12.36
C ASN A 18 19.06 -1.08 -12.56
N PRO A 19 18.37 0.06 -12.29
CA PRO A 19 16.92 0.17 -12.42
C PRO A 19 16.40 -0.17 -13.82
N LEU A 20 17.12 0.22 -14.86
CA LEU A 20 16.72 -0.05 -16.25
C LEU A 20 16.71 -1.56 -16.55
N VAL A 21 17.66 -2.31 -15.99
CA VAL A 21 17.70 -3.78 -16.13
C VAL A 21 16.51 -4.41 -15.41
N LYS A 22 16.17 -3.92 -14.22
CA LYS A 22 14.98 -4.37 -13.47
C LYS A 22 13.70 -4.14 -14.27
N VAL A 23 13.49 -2.94 -14.80
CA VAL A 23 12.33 -2.59 -15.63
C VAL A 23 12.25 -3.46 -16.88
N LYS A 24 13.36 -3.64 -17.60
CA LYS A 24 13.40 -4.52 -18.78
C LYS A 24 13.04 -5.97 -18.44
N LYS A 25 13.50 -6.50 -17.29
CA LYS A 25 13.12 -7.84 -16.83
C LYS A 25 11.62 -7.94 -16.52
N GLN A 26 11.03 -6.91 -15.90
CA GLN A 26 9.59 -6.86 -15.63
C GLN A 26 8.77 -6.94 -16.93
N PHE A 27 9.10 -6.11 -17.92
CA PHE A 27 8.41 -6.14 -19.22
C PHE A 27 8.59 -7.47 -19.96
N ALA A 28 9.80 -8.01 -19.98
CA ALA A 28 10.06 -9.29 -20.62
C ALA A 28 9.33 -10.46 -19.92
N ALA A 29 9.12 -10.38 -18.61
CA ALA A 29 8.31 -11.37 -17.88
C ALA A 29 6.84 -11.28 -18.25
N VAL A 30 6.28 -10.07 -18.33
CA VAL A 30 4.90 -9.83 -18.76
C VAL A 30 4.70 -10.28 -20.20
N ASP A 31 5.61 -9.95 -21.11
CA ASP A 31 5.51 -10.39 -22.52
C ASP A 31 5.53 -11.90 -22.66
N ARG A 32 6.45 -12.60 -21.98
CA ARG A 32 6.49 -14.07 -21.99
C ARG A 32 5.21 -14.68 -21.44
N TYR A 33 4.69 -14.10 -20.36
CA TYR A 33 3.44 -14.54 -19.77
C TYR A 33 2.26 -14.38 -20.74
N LEU A 34 2.16 -13.23 -21.39
CA LEU A 34 1.09 -12.92 -22.33
C LEU A 34 1.18 -13.71 -23.64
N GLN A 35 2.38 -14.21 -24.01
CA GLN A 35 2.58 -15.01 -25.22
C GLN A 35 2.30 -16.50 -25.03
N LYS A 36 2.23 -16.96 -23.80
CA LYS A 36 2.27 -18.38 -23.44
C LYS A 36 1.17 -19.25 -24.09
N ASP A 37 0.01 -18.72 -24.46
CA ASP A 37 -1.10 -19.54 -24.93
C ASP A 37 -1.92 -18.90 -26.07
N VAL A 38 -1.47 -17.81 -26.68
CA VAL A 38 -2.32 -16.99 -27.55
C VAL A 38 -1.92 -17.05 -29.04
N GLY A 39 -0.74 -17.53 -29.36
CA GLY A 39 -0.25 -17.67 -30.74
C GLY A 39 -0.31 -16.34 -31.52
N THR A 40 -0.59 -16.41 -32.82
CA THR A 40 -0.65 -15.29 -33.77
C THR A 40 -2.09 -14.86 -34.11
N SER A 41 -3.02 -15.01 -33.17
CA SER A 41 -4.42 -14.62 -33.39
C SER A 41 -4.56 -13.13 -33.73
N PRO A 42 -5.41 -12.76 -34.71
CA PRO A 42 -5.69 -11.35 -35.02
C PRO A 42 -6.35 -10.60 -33.84
N PHE A 43 -6.96 -11.34 -32.90
CA PHE A 43 -7.56 -10.79 -31.65
C PHE A 43 -6.60 -10.81 -30.46
N TYR A 44 -5.31 -10.86 -30.71
CA TYR A 44 -4.26 -11.03 -29.71
C TYR A 44 -4.32 -10.00 -28.55
N SER A 45 -4.60 -8.73 -28.85
CA SER A 45 -4.68 -7.67 -27.83
C SER A 45 -5.90 -7.83 -26.92
N GLU A 46 -7.04 -8.20 -27.46
CA GLU A 46 -8.29 -8.39 -26.70
C GLU A 46 -8.22 -9.62 -25.80
N ILE A 47 -7.68 -10.72 -26.32
CA ILE A 47 -7.46 -11.94 -25.54
C ILE A 47 -6.49 -11.68 -24.38
N LYS A 48 -5.41 -10.96 -24.62
CA LYS A 48 -4.44 -10.57 -23.57
C LYS A 48 -5.10 -9.73 -22.49
N PHE A 49 -5.87 -8.72 -22.87
CA PHE A 49 -6.56 -7.87 -21.89
C PHE A 49 -7.57 -8.68 -21.07
N GLY A 50 -8.40 -9.47 -21.71
CA GLY A 50 -9.39 -10.32 -21.04
C GLY A 50 -8.76 -11.27 -20.03
N ARG A 51 -7.64 -11.91 -20.40
CA ARG A 51 -6.89 -12.78 -19.50
C ARG A 51 -6.32 -12.02 -18.29
N LEU A 52 -5.65 -10.91 -18.52
CA LEU A 52 -5.10 -10.08 -17.43
C LEU A 52 -6.20 -9.57 -16.49
N ALA A 53 -7.34 -9.16 -17.06
CA ALA A 53 -8.48 -8.70 -16.27
C ALA A 53 -9.06 -9.83 -15.41
N LEU A 54 -9.20 -11.03 -15.98
CA LEU A 54 -9.72 -12.19 -15.25
C LEU A 54 -8.77 -12.59 -14.10
N GLU A 55 -7.49 -12.68 -14.35
CA GLU A 55 -6.51 -13.06 -13.34
C GLU A 55 -6.38 -12.00 -12.25
N HIS A 56 -6.42 -10.72 -12.62
CA HIS A 56 -6.47 -9.62 -11.66
C HIS A 56 -7.72 -9.70 -10.77
N GLN A 57 -8.90 -10.00 -11.36
CA GLN A 57 -10.12 -10.18 -10.60
C GLN A 57 -10.04 -11.37 -9.65
N GLN A 58 -9.53 -12.51 -10.11
CA GLN A 58 -9.37 -13.72 -9.30
C GLN A 58 -8.42 -13.48 -8.12
N GLU A 59 -7.26 -12.88 -8.38
CA GLU A 59 -6.30 -12.51 -7.32
C GLU A 59 -6.93 -11.54 -6.32
N HIS A 60 -7.63 -10.52 -6.81
CA HIS A 60 -8.29 -9.55 -5.95
C HIS A 60 -9.36 -10.21 -5.08
N GLN A 61 -10.23 -11.01 -5.68
CA GLN A 61 -11.34 -11.68 -5.00
C GLN A 61 -10.87 -12.70 -3.97
N ALA A 62 -9.77 -13.39 -4.21
CA ALA A 62 -9.24 -14.41 -3.31
C ALA A 62 -9.04 -13.92 -1.85
N SER A 63 -8.66 -12.67 -1.68
CA SER A 63 -8.53 -12.04 -0.37
C SER A 63 -9.70 -11.10 -0.03
N TYR A 64 -10.18 -10.34 -1.01
CA TYR A 64 -11.20 -9.30 -0.79
C TYR A 64 -12.58 -9.88 -0.40
N ALA A 65 -12.98 -10.97 -1.04
CA ALA A 65 -14.28 -11.61 -0.79
C ALA A 65 -14.36 -12.38 0.55
N ARG A 66 -13.27 -12.47 1.31
CA ARG A 66 -13.25 -13.19 2.60
C ARG A 66 -13.96 -12.45 3.73
N CYS A 67 -14.25 -11.18 3.58
CA CYS A 67 -14.95 -10.38 4.58
C CYS A 67 -15.92 -9.43 3.88
N GLU A 68 -17.16 -9.43 4.32
CA GLU A 68 -18.22 -8.60 3.80
C GLU A 68 -18.96 -7.90 4.94
N LEU A 69 -19.20 -6.60 4.77
CA LEU A 69 -20.14 -5.83 5.59
C LEU A 69 -21.37 -5.54 4.73
N ALA A 70 -22.45 -6.26 4.99
CA ALA A 70 -23.74 -6.04 4.34
C ALA A 70 -24.66 -5.21 5.24
N LEU A 71 -25.03 -4.03 4.79
CA LEU A 71 -25.99 -3.16 5.44
C LEU A 71 -27.21 -2.96 4.52
N PRO A 72 -28.39 -2.60 5.07
CA PRO A 72 -29.56 -2.37 4.25
C PRO A 72 -29.29 -1.39 3.11
N SER A 73 -29.74 -1.75 1.91
CA SER A 73 -29.60 -0.91 0.73
C SER A 73 -30.85 -0.02 0.53
N SER A 74 -30.67 1.13 -0.09
CA SER A 74 -31.72 2.05 -0.46
C SER A 74 -31.62 2.48 -1.91
N GLN A 75 -32.56 3.25 -2.41
CA GLN A 75 -32.50 3.83 -3.77
C GLN A 75 -31.31 4.77 -3.96
N GLN A 76 -30.63 5.19 -2.90
CA GLN A 76 -29.44 6.03 -2.96
C GLN A 76 -28.30 5.39 -3.76
N VAL A 77 -28.23 4.05 -3.82
CA VAL A 77 -27.20 3.32 -4.58
C VAL A 77 -27.19 3.61 -6.08
N THR A 78 -28.29 4.12 -6.64
CA THR A 78 -28.37 4.51 -8.05
C THR A 78 -27.72 5.86 -8.35
N LYS A 79 -27.43 6.65 -7.32
CA LYS A 79 -26.81 7.97 -7.47
C LYS A 79 -25.29 7.86 -7.56
N PRO A 80 -24.63 8.82 -8.22
CA PRO A 80 -23.17 8.94 -8.18
C PRO A 80 -22.64 9.11 -6.75
N THR A 81 -21.48 8.54 -6.45
CA THR A 81 -20.92 8.53 -5.09
C THR A 81 -20.67 9.94 -4.54
N ASP A 82 -20.24 10.88 -5.36
CA ASP A 82 -20.03 12.28 -4.96
C ASP A 82 -21.35 12.98 -4.55
N GLN A 83 -22.45 12.64 -5.20
CA GLN A 83 -23.78 13.14 -4.80
C GLN A 83 -24.20 12.49 -3.48
N ARG A 84 -24.03 11.18 -3.33
CA ARG A 84 -24.33 10.46 -2.08
C ARG A 84 -23.56 11.04 -0.90
N LEU A 85 -22.25 11.34 -1.08
CA LEU A 85 -21.43 11.98 -0.05
C LEU A 85 -21.94 13.36 0.36
N ARG A 86 -22.36 14.19 -0.60
CA ARG A 86 -22.95 15.51 -0.29
C ARG A 86 -24.26 15.41 0.48
N GLU A 87 -25.13 14.50 0.06
CA GLU A 87 -26.42 14.26 0.73
C GLU A 87 -26.23 13.68 2.14
N TYR A 88 -25.31 12.74 2.31
CA TYR A 88 -24.94 12.17 3.60
C TYR A 88 -24.38 13.24 4.55
N ALA A 89 -23.49 14.10 4.07
CA ALA A 89 -22.99 15.24 4.84
C ALA A 89 -24.10 16.26 5.22
N ALA A 90 -25.18 16.31 4.46
CA ALA A 90 -26.37 17.11 4.76
C ALA A 90 -27.38 16.40 5.70
N GLY A 91 -27.04 15.19 6.19
CA GLY A 91 -27.84 14.44 7.16
C GLY A 91 -28.77 13.38 6.55
N ALA A 92 -28.63 13.04 5.27
CA ALA A 92 -29.35 11.91 4.69
C ALA A 92 -28.78 10.57 5.17
N GLU A 93 -29.64 9.60 5.42
CA GLU A 93 -29.23 8.23 5.73
C GLU A 93 -28.83 7.48 4.47
N ASP A 94 -27.66 6.82 4.49
CA ASP A 94 -27.18 5.97 3.41
C ASP A 94 -26.28 4.84 3.93
N MET A 95 -26.88 3.81 4.52
CA MET A 95 -26.16 2.66 5.07
C MET A 95 -25.32 1.93 4.01
N ALA A 96 -25.77 1.92 2.75
CA ALA A 96 -25.00 1.33 1.66
C ALA A 96 -23.73 2.13 1.34
N LEU A 97 -23.71 3.44 1.59
CA LEU A 97 -22.49 4.25 1.49
C LEU A 97 -21.53 3.93 2.64
N GLU A 98 -22.04 3.68 3.84
CA GLU A 98 -21.22 3.26 4.99
C GLU A 98 -20.54 1.89 4.73
N ALA A 99 -21.29 0.92 4.20
CA ALA A 99 -20.75 -0.35 3.77
C ALA A 99 -19.69 -0.19 2.66
N LEU A 100 -19.97 0.67 1.67
CA LEU A 100 -19.01 1.00 0.61
C LEU A 100 -17.72 1.62 1.19
N TYR A 101 -17.82 2.51 2.17
CA TYR A 101 -16.69 3.14 2.82
C TYR A 101 -15.81 2.12 3.56
N PHE A 102 -16.41 1.18 4.29
CA PHE A 102 -15.71 0.06 4.91
C PHE A 102 -14.95 -0.78 3.86
N HIS A 103 -15.63 -1.16 2.78
CA HIS A 103 -15.02 -1.95 1.72
C HIS A 103 -13.93 -1.19 0.96
N TYR A 104 -14.10 0.11 0.79
CA TYR A 104 -13.09 0.97 0.17
C TYR A 104 -11.83 1.08 1.03
N GLY A 105 -11.97 1.20 2.36
CA GLY A 105 -10.82 1.15 3.28
C GLY A 105 -10.06 -0.17 3.19
N ARG A 106 -10.75 -1.32 3.11
CA ARG A 106 -10.14 -2.63 2.88
C ARG A 106 -9.38 -2.67 1.54
N TYR A 107 -9.99 -2.15 0.49
CA TYR A 107 -9.34 -2.05 -0.82
C TYR A 107 -8.05 -1.23 -0.77
N LEU A 108 -8.07 -0.07 -0.12
CA LEU A 108 -6.91 0.81 -0.01
C LEU A 108 -5.75 0.12 0.72
N LEU A 109 -6.00 -0.57 1.83
CA LEU A 109 -4.96 -1.31 2.54
C LEU A 109 -4.40 -2.44 1.68
N LYS A 110 -5.27 -3.28 1.09
CA LYS A 110 -4.84 -4.36 0.19
C LYS A 110 -3.99 -3.84 -0.97
N ALA A 111 -4.40 -2.74 -1.59
CA ALA A 111 -3.73 -2.20 -2.77
C ALA A 111 -2.38 -1.54 -2.45
N SER A 112 -2.19 -1.01 -1.25
CA SER A 112 -1.00 -0.26 -0.85
C SER A 112 0.01 -1.05 -0.01
N SER A 113 -0.33 -2.27 0.45
CA SER A 113 0.48 -3.03 1.40
C SER A 113 0.53 -4.51 1.04
N GLN A 114 1.05 -4.83 -0.14
CA GLN A 114 1.20 -6.21 -0.58
C GLN A 114 2.37 -6.90 0.14
N PRO A 115 2.24 -8.19 0.50
CA PRO A 115 3.37 -8.95 1.04
C PRO A 115 4.64 -8.79 0.19
N GLY A 116 5.76 -8.51 0.84
CA GLY A 116 7.03 -8.31 0.16
C GLY A 116 7.26 -6.89 -0.38
N THR A 117 6.34 -5.95 -0.21
CA THR A 117 6.52 -4.53 -0.55
C THR A 117 6.84 -3.68 0.68
N MET A 118 7.08 -2.37 0.47
CA MET A 118 7.06 -1.40 1.55
C MET A 118 5.63 -1.23 2.09
N PRO A 119 5.45 -0.86 3.37
CA PRO A 119 4.14 -0.60 3.91
C PRO A 119 3.49 0.65 3.30
N ALA A 120 2.19 0.82 3.53
CA ALA A 120 1.47 2.04 3.21
C ALA A 120 2.06 3.24 3.98
N ASN A 121 2.45 4.30 3.27
CA ASN A 121 2.87 5.55 3.88
C ASN A 121 1.67 6.44 4.25
N LEU A 122 1.89 7.72 4.62
CA LEU A 122 0.81 8.68 4.94
C LEU A 122 -0.27 8.79 3.86
N GLN A 123 0.07 8.50 2.61
CA GLN A 123 -0.83 8.59 1.45
C GLN A 123 -1.07 7.21 0.79
N GLY A 124 -0.79 6.12 1.49
CA GLY A 124 -0.81 4.78 0.91
C GLY A 124 0.31 4.62 -0.12
N ILE A 125 -0.06 4.64 -1.40
CA ILE A 125 0.86 4.70 -2.55
C ILE A 125 0.43 5.79 -3.55
N TRP A 126 -0.60 6.58 -3.20
CA TRP A 126 -1.21 7.56 -4.10
C TRP A 126 -0.72 8.98 -3.80
N ASN A 127 0.40 9.35 -4.40
CA ASN A 127 0.94 10.69 -4.36
C ASN A 127 1.34 11.11 -5.77
N ASN A 128 0.85 12.26 -6.22
CA ASN A 128 1.17 12.85 -7.52
C ASN A 128 2.00 14.15 -7.40
N HIS A 129 2.47 14.50 -6.20
CA HIS A 129 3.25 15.70 -5.94
C HIS A 129 4.74 15.38 -5.79
N MET A 130 5.61 16.20 -6.36
CA MET A 130 7.06 16.15 -6.09
C MET A 130 7.39 16.56 -4.66
N ALA A 131 6.63 17.50 -4.09
CA ALA A 131 6.66 17.89 -2.68
C ALA A 131 5.32 17.49 -2.05
N ALA A 132 5.23 16.26 -1.58
CA ALA A 132 4.03 15.74 -0.96
C ALA A 132 3.76 16.40 0.40
N PRO A 133 2.48 16.54 0.83
CA PRO A 133 2.16 16.87 2.21
C PRO A 133 2.88 15.92 3.17
N TRP A 134 3.56 16.48 4.17
CA TRP A 134 4.40 15.73 5.13
C TRP A 134 5.35 14.71 4.46
N ASN A 135 5.87 15.05 3.27
CA ASN A 135 6.77 14.24 2.45
C ASN A 135 6.25 12.85 2.03
N ALA A 136 4.99 12.53 2.29
CA ALA A 136 4.43 11.18 2.16
C ALA A 136 5.31 10.12 2.84
N ASP A 137 5.88 10.45 3.99
CA ASP A 137 6.77 9.58 4.76
C ASP A 137 6.01 8.62 5.69
N TYR A 138 6.72 7.93 6.57
CA TYR A 138 6.16 7.04 7.58
C TYR A 138 6.15 7.74 8.94
N HIS A 139 5.01 8.36 9.30
CA HIS A 139 4.81 8.84 10.66
C HIS A 139 4.51 7.66 11.58
N ILE A 140 5.47 7.32 12.44
CA ILE A 140 5.42 6.15 13.33
C ILE A 140 4.99 6.48 14.74
N ASN A 141 4.60 7.72 15.01
CA ASN A 141 4.03 8.11 16.29
C ASN A 141 2.54 7.76 16.43
N ILE A 142 1.78 7.61 15.31
CA ILE A 142 0.39 7.11 15.29
C ILE A 142 -0.12 6.74 13.90
N ASN A 143 0.26 7.48 12.84
CA ASN A 143 -0.38 7.36 11.53
C ASN A 143 -0.15 5.98 10.90
N MET A 144 1.07 5.47 10.96
CA MET A 144 1.39 4.14 10.46
C MET A 144 0.57 3.08 11.20
N GLN A 145 0.47 3.15 12.52
CA GLN A 145 -0.33 2.22 13.31
C GLN A 145 -1.82 2.29 12.91
N MET A 146 -2.37 3.49 12.72
CA MET A 146 -3.78 3.67 12.32
C MET A 146 -4.07 3.08 10.94
N ASN A 147 -3.14 3.17 9.99
CA ASN A 147 -3.30 2.55 8.67
C ASN A 147 -3.55 1.04 8.77
N TYR A 148 -2.99 0.39 9.77
CA TYR A 148 -3.05 -1.08 9.93
C TYR A 148 -4.04 -1.57 10.99
N TRP A 149 -4.73 -0.69 11.71
CA TRP A 149 -5.77 -1.12 12.67
C TRP A 149 -6.83 -2.04 12.07
N PRO A 150 -7.30 -1.85 10.84
CA PRO A 150 -8.29 -2.74 10.25
C PRO A 150 -7.72 -4.07 9.73
N ALA A 151 -6.41 -4.25 9.67
CA ALA A 151 -5.80 -5.40 9.00
C ALA A 151 -6.34 -6.74 9.53
N GLU A 152 -6.29 -6.95 10.84
CA GLU A 152 -6.72 -8.21 11.45
C GLU A 152 -8.25 -8.33 11.50
N VAL A 153 -8.93 -7.29 11.99
CA VAL A 153 -10.38 -7.31 12.17
C VAL A 153 -11.18 -7.37 10.87
N ALA A 154 -10.56 -6.93 9.76
CA ALA A 154 -11.16 -6.97 8.43
C ALA A 154 -10.66 -8.13 7.55
N ASN A 155 -10.01 -9.14 8.16
CA ASN A 155 -9.49 -10.34 7.49
C ASN A 155 -8.51 -10.03 6.35
N LEU A 156 -7.48 -9.22 6.66
CA LEU A 156 -6.42 -8.76 5.76
C LEU A 156 -5.03 -8.95 6.39
N SER A 157 -4.83 -9.98 7.22
CA SER A 157 -3.61 -10.19 8.03
C SER A 157 -2.34 -10.26 7.19
N GLU A 158 -2.37 -10.86 5.99
CA GLU A 158 -1.22 -10.92 5.11
C GLU A 158 -0.75 -9.53 4.62
N PHE A 159 -1.66 -8.56 4.56
CA PHE A 159 -1.36 -7.17 4.18
C PHE A 159 -0.82 -6.35 5.36
N HIS A 160 -0.77 -6.93 6.55
CA HIS A 160 -0.08 -6.37 7.72
C HIS A 160 1.42 -6.66 7.71
N LEU A 161 1.84 -7.76 7.07
CA LEU A 161 3.24 -8.18 7.03
C LEU A 161 4.24 -7.09 6.59
N PRO A 162 3.94 -6.24 5.58
CA PRO A 162 4.87 -5.18 5.21
C PRO A 162 5.18 -4.21 6.35
N MET A 163 4.21 -3.91 7.23
CA MET A 163 4.46 -3.09 8.42
C MET A 163 5.35 -3.83 9.42
N VAL A 164 5.12 -5.12 9.65
CA VAL A 164 5.95 -5.94 10.55
C VAL A 164 7.39 -5.98 10.06
N ASP A 165 7.61 -6.30 8.79
CA ASP A 165 8.93 -6.29 8.14
C ASP A 165 9.63 -4.92 8.28
N PHE A 166 8.86 -3.84 8.16
CA PHE A 166 9.37 -2.49 8.29
C PHE A 166 9.83 -2.21 9.73
N VAL A 167 9.05 -2.62 10.74
CA VAL A 167 9.39 -2.44 12.16
C VAL A 167 10.63 -3.27 12.53
N GLU A 168 10.80 -4.46 11.98
CA GLU A 168 12.04 -5.25 12.18
C GLU A 168 13.26 -4.50 11.67
N LYS A 169 13.17 -3.86 10.50
CA LYS A 169 14.27 -3.03 9.97
C LYS A 169 14.49 -1.74 10.77
N LEU A 170 13.42 -1.14 11.28
CA LEU A 170 13.55 -0.02 12.22
C LEU A 170 14.30 -0.45 13.50
N ALA A 171 14.02 -1.63 14.03
CA ALA A 171 14.72 -2.13 15.21
C ALA A 171 16.22 -2.32 14.96
N GLU A 172 16.61 -2.87 13.81
CA GLU A 172 18.03 -3.01 13.42
C GLU A 172 18.73 -1.64 13.38
N ARG A 173 18.14 -0.65 12.72
CA ARG A 173 18.68 0.72 12.62
C ARG A 173 18.62 1.46 13.95
N GLY A 174 17.52 1.31 14.66
CA GLY A 174 17.25 1.97 15.94
C GLY A 174 18.18 1.53 17.06
N ALA A 175 18.78 0.34 16.98
CA ALA A 175 19.77 -0.11 17.94
C ALA A 175 21.03 0.79 17.93
N GLU A 176 21.48 1.20 16.75
CA GLU A 176 22.59 2.15 16.62
C GLU A 176 22.23 3.53 17.17
N THR A 177 20.99 3.99 16.88
CA THR A 177 20.47 5.27 17.39
C THR A 177 20.36 5.26 18.90
N ALA A 178 19.82 4.20 19.51
CA ALA A 178 19.73 4.04 20.96
C ALA A 178 21.12 4.12 21.62
N LYS A 179 22.08 3.41 21.05
CA LYS A 179 23.43 3.40 21.57
C LYS A 179 24.13 4.77 21.45
N LYS A 180 24.04 5.42 20.28
CA LYS A 180 24.77 6.67 19.99
C LYS A 180 24.17 7.88 20.69
N LEU A 181 22.85 8.00 20.73
CA LEU A 181 22.17 9.18 21.24
C LEU A 181 21.88 9.08 22.76
N TYR A 182 21.58 7.86 23.23
CA TYR A 182 21.10 7.66 24.60
C TYR A 182 22.02 6.78 25.46
N GLY A 183 23.08 6.20 24.90
CA GLY A 183 23.92 5.23 25.58
C GLY A 183 23.16 3.99 26.08
N ALA A 184 22.02 3.71 25.49
CA ALA A 184 21.09 2.65 25.91
C ALA A 184 21.24 1.38 25.09
N GLY A 185 20.84 0.25 25.67
CA GLY A 185 20.56 -0.99 24.95
C GLY A 185 19.17 -0.96 24.32
N GLY A 186 18.83 -2.02 23.54
CA GLY A 186 17.58 -2.07 22.78
C GLY A 186 17.62 -1.19 21.54
N TRP A 187 16.48 -0.65 21.15
CA TRP A 187 16.37 0.21 19.96
C TRP A 187 15.38 1.36 20.19
N VAL A 188 15.53 2.41 19.37
CA VAL A 188 14.63 3.57 19.36
C VAL A 188 14.45 4.05 17.94
N ALA A 189 13.24 4.46 17.62
CA ALA A 189 12.91 5.25 16.44
C ALA A 189 12.07 6.45 16.87
N HIS A 190 12.28 7.59 16.21
CA HIS A 190 11.56 8.82 16.50
C HIS A 190 10.31 8.92 15.60
N HIS A 191 9.58 10.03 15.66
CA HIS A 191 8.22 10.14 15.12
C HIS A 191 8.07 9.90 13.62
N THR A 192 9.14 10.10 12.82
CA THR A 192 9.12 9.86 11.37
C THR A 192 10.20 8.90 10.94
N SER A 193 9.91 8.20 9.85
CA SER A 193 10.87 7.35 9.15
C SER A 193 10.67 7.45 7.64
N ASP A 194 11.51 6.77 6.88
CA ASP A 194 11.50 6.76 5.42
C ASP A 194 11.78 5.34 4.87
N ALA A 195 11.92 5.24 3.56
CA ALA A 195 12.21 3.97 2.89
C ALA A 195 13.57 3.35 3.29
N TRP A 196 14.46 4.11 3.91
CA TRP A 196 15.76 3.68 4.43
C TRP A 196 15.77 3.41 5.92
N HIS A 197 14.57 3.41 6.54
CA HIS A 197 14.37 3.12 7.97
C HIS A 197 15.12 4.12 8.88
N PHE A 198 14.97 5.41 8.56
CA PHE A 198 15.50 6.50 9.38
C PHE A 198 14.95 6.43 10.81
N THR A 199 15.80 6.60 11.81
CA THR A 199 15.43 6.44 13.23
C THR A 199 15.85 7.57 14.15
N VAL A 200 16.68 8.52 13.67
CA VAL A 200 17.13 9.64 14.53
C VAL A 200 16.06 10.72 14.62
N PRO A 201 16.13 11.63 15.61
CA PRO A 201 15.22 12.76 15.70
C PRO A 201 15.22 13.59 14.43
N SER A 202 14.05 13.95 13.93
CA SER A 202 13.87 14.85 12.79
C SER A 202 13.10 16.09 13.19
N GLY A 203 13.56 17.26 12.74
CA GLY A 203 12.93 18.52 13.07
C GLY A 203 13.48 19.16 14.35
N ASN A 204 12.65 19.90 15.04
CA ASN A 204 12.99 20.58 16.30
C ASN A 204 12.66 19.71 17.52
N THR A 205 13.04 20.20 18.72
CA THR A 205 12.84 19.51 20.01
C THR A 205 11.39 19.15 20.36
N VAL A 206 10.41 19.63 19.59
CA VAL A 206 8.97 19.33 19.81
C VAL A 206 8.58 17.99 19.19
N TRP A 207 9.27 17.59 18.13
CA TRP A 207 8.93 16.38 17.34
C TRP A 207 10.02 15.31 17.36
N GLY A 208 11.20 15.62 17.88
CA GLY A 208 12.34 14.73 17.92
C GLY A 208 12.40 13.79 19.11
#